data_f95607ea9910b98654f6ea0cc9ea50e0
#
_entry.id   f95607ea9910b98654f6ea0cc9ea50e0
#
_cell.length_a   1.000
_cell.length_b   1.000
_cell.length_c   1.000
_cell.angle_alpha   90.00
_cell.angle_beta   90.00
_cell.angle_gamma   90.00
#
_symmetry.space_group_name_H-M   'P 1'
#
loop_
_entity.id
_entity.type
_entity.pdbx_description
1 polymer ?
#
loop_
_entity_poly.entity_id
_entity_poly.type
_entity_poly.pdbx_seq_one_letter_code
_entity_poly.pdbx_strand_id
1 'polypeptide(L)'
;PSLFHDPDGTKWLGNMLFDYRLDHKRFGGVGVQQYDPETEKLVGPVYNVFKGSDKGTTEGPNIFYHDGWYYLVTAEGGTEFKHCVTMCRSEKLTGPYEISPYVPVLTSFGKDVQLKRAGHGQIIQGKDGNWYMAHLCSRSLDDCSIVGRETAIQNMTLTEDGWFKLSANDTASPEDFFEVPEEVEVKSAKSGFTDFGKVTEIPLEYMTLRQSAKTCGITISDGKLHIQGGNSLASKYNQGLLVRRHQHHSYDFTAKMEFAPRDYCHM
;
A
#
# COMPACT_ATOMS: atom_id res chain seq x y z
N PRO A 1 -5.34 6.42 -6.37
CA PRO A 1 -5.25 7.87 -6.65
C PRO A 1 -4.21 8.52 -5.74
N SER A 2 -3.62 9.62 -6.17
CA SER A 2 -2.75 10.47 -5.37
C SER A 2 -3.06 11.95 -5.61
N LEU A 3 -2.86 12.77 -4.59
CA LEU A 3 -2.99 14.22 -4.69
C LEU A 3 -1.58 14.81 -4.81
N PHE A 4 -1.32 15.50 -5.90
CA PHE A 4 -0.08 16.20 -6.15
C PHE A 4 -0.24 17.70 -5.88
N HIS A 5 0.71 18.28 -5.19
CA HIS A 5 0.82 19.70 -4.92
C HIS A 5 1.87 20.27 -5.87
N ASP A 6 1.42 20.99 -6.89
CA ASP A 6 2.29 21.60 -7.89
C ASP A 6 3.06 22.79 -7.28
N PRO A 7 4.34 23.02 -7.66
CA PRO A 7 5.08 24.20 -7.24
C PRO A 7 4.40 25.55 -7.54
N ASP A 8 3.51 25.61 -8.52
CA ASP A 8 2.72 26.81 -8.84
C ASP A 8 1.55 27.07 -7.86
N GLY A 9 1.36 26.17 -6.86
CA GLY A 9 0.32 26.24 -5.85
C GLY A 9 -0.97 25.51 -6.21
N THR A 10 -1.11 25.02 -7.43
CA THR A 10 -2.27 24.24 -7.85
C THR A 10 -2.22 22.81 -7.28
N LYS A 11 -3.35 22.15 -7.22
CA LYS A 11 -3.46 20.77 -6.75
C LYS A 11 -4.06 19.89 -7.83
N TRP A 12 -3.54 18.69 -7.96
CA TRP A 12 -3.92 17.77 -9.03
C TRP A 12 -4.15 16.38 -8.50
N LEU A 13 -5.28 15.76 -8.88
CA LEU A 13 -5.54 14.36 -8.61
C LEU A 13 -5.00 13.51 -9.76
N GLY A 14 -4.05 12.62 -9.43
CA GLY A 14 -3.63 11.53 -10.30
C GLY A 14 -4.48 10.29 -10.05
N ASN A 15 -5.07 9.71 -11.09
CA ASN A 15 -5.92 8.55 -10.95
C ASN A 15 -5.80 7.60 -12.14
N MET A 16 -5.99 6.30 -11.90
CA MET A 16 -6.18 5.32 -12.96
C MET A 16 -7.56 5.53 -13.61
N LEU A 17 -7.58 5.65 -14.93
CA LEU A 17 -8.80 5.71 -15.72
C LEU A 17 -9.28 4.28 -16.02
N PHE A 18 -10.44 3.94 -15.50
CA PHE A 18 -10.99 2.60 -15.64
C PHE A 18 -12.32 2.63 -16.42
N ASP A 19 -12.41 1.84 -17.49
CA ASP A 19 -13.61 1.71 -18.31
C ASP A 19 -14.37 0.42 -17.95
N TYR A 20 -15.57 0.59 -17.40
CA TYR A 20 -16.42 -0.53 -16.98
C TYR A 20 -17.34 -1.07 -18.09
N ARG A 21 -17.33 -0.47 -19.27
CA ARG A 21 -18.15 -0.95 -20.39
C ARG A 21 -17.66 -2.33 -20.85
N LEU A 22 -18.60 -3.23 -21.18
CA LEU A 22 -18.30 -4.65 -21.37
C LEU A 22 -17.29 -4.91 -22.49
N ASP A 23 -17.37 -4.24 -23.62
CA ASP A 23 -16.55 -4.49 -24.81
C ASP A 23 -15.33 -3.56 -24.91
N HIS A 24 -14.97 -2.91 -23.80
CA HIS A 24 -13.85 -1.99 -23.76
C HIS A 24 -12.68 -2.56 -22.97
N LYS A 25 -11.47 -2.14 -23.34
CA LYS A 25 -10.27 -2.40 -22.54
C LYS A 25 -10.43 -1.66 -21.20
N ARG A 26 -10.42 -2.40 -20.09
CA ARG A 26 -10.71 -1.87 -18.76
C ARG A 26 -9.77 -0.73 -18.33
N PHE A 27 -8.47 -0.88 -18.55
CA PHE A 27 -7.50 0.17 -18.27
C PHE A 27 -7.48 1.19 -19.42
N GLY A 28 -7.83 2.45 -19.12
CA GLY A 28 -7.88 3.56 -20.07
C GLY A 28 -6.65 4.45 -20.05
N GLY A 29 -5.81 4.34 -19.04
CA GLY A 29 -4.64 5.17 -18.82
C GLY A 29 -4.54 5.71 -17.39
N VAL A 30 -3.56 6.56 -17.15
CA VAL A 30 -3.45 7.41 -15.96
C VAL A 30 -3.90 8.81 -16.34
N GLY A 31 -4.90 9.31 -15.65
CA GLY A 31 -5.42 10.65 -15.82
C GLY A 31 -4.96 11.58 -14.72
N VAL A 32 -4.74 12.86 -15.05
CA VAL A 32 -4.58 13.93 -14.09
C VAL A 32 -5.68 14.97 -14.30
N GLN A 33 -6.23 15.47 -13.20
CA GLN A 33 -7.25 16.50 -13.21
C GLN A 33 -7.02 17.47 -12.05
N GLN A 34 -7.21 18.76 -12.29
CA GLN A 34 -7.03 19.76 -11.26
C GLN A 34 -8.08 19.59 -10.15
N TYR A 35 -7.64 19.74 -8.91
CA TYR A 35 -8.47 19.76 -7.72
C TYR A 35 -8.53 21.17 -7.13
N ASP A 36 -9.73 21.66 -6.93
CA ASP A 36 -9.99 22.93 -6.26
C ASP A 36 -10.31 22.68 -4.78
N PRO A 37 -9.41 23.06 -3.84
CA PRO A 37 -9.62 22.83 -2.42
C PRO A 37 -10.70 23.73 -1.81
N GLU A 38 -11.06 24.85 -2.42
CA GLU A 38 -12.09 25.75 -1.88
C GLU A 38 -13.50 25.18 -2.13
N THR A 39 -13.71 24.63 -3.31
CA THR A 39 -14.98 23.99 -3.67
C THR A 39 -15.00 22.50 -3.42
N GLU A 40 -13.87 21.90 -3.05
CA GLU A 40 -13.66 20.45 -2.86
C GLU A 40 -14.06 19.63 -4.10
N LYS A 41 -13.79 20.16 -5.30
CA LYS A 41 -14.17 19.55 -6.57
C LYS A 41 -13.01 19.35 -7.51
N LEU A 42 -13.15 18.37 -8.39
CA LEU A 42 -12.32 18.26 -9.58
C LEU A 42 -12.82 19.27 -10.62
N VAL A 43 -11.89 20.04 -11.19
CA VAL A 43 -12.20 21.11 -12.16
C VAL A 43 -11.36 20.94 -13.42
N GLY A 44 -11.84 21.52 -14.53
CA GLY A 44 -11.15 21.43 -15.81
C GLY A 44 -11.17 20.05 -16.46
N PRO A 45 -10.42 19.87 -17.56
CA PRO A 45 -10.38 18.59 -18.29
C PRO A 45 -9.56 17.53 -17.57
N VAL A 46 -9.83 16.25 -17.88
CA VAL A 46 -8.96 15.13 -17.53
C VAL A 46 -7.93 14.96 -18.64
N TYR A 47 -6.65 15.02 -18.28
CA TYR A 47 -5.55 14.73 -19.18
C TYR A 47 -5.09 13.30 -19.01
N ASN A 48 -5.14 12.49 -20.07
CA ASN A 48 -4.59 11.12 -20.04
C ASN A 48 -3.09 11.20 -20.33
N VAL A 49 -2.27 11.10 -19.29
CA VAL A 49 -0.83 11.36 -19.34
C VAL A 49 0.02 10.11 -19.58
N PHE A 50 -0.50 8.91 -19.27
CA PHE A 50 0.24 7.67 -19.43
C PHE A 50 -0.71 6.49 -19.72
N LYS A 51 -0.39 5.70 -20.74
CA LYS A 51 -1.21 4.55 -21.17
C LYS A 51 -0.68 3.21 -20.71
N GLY A 52 0.26 3.20 -19.77
CA GLY A 52 0.93 1.99 -19.28
C GLY A 52 2.08 1.53 -20.18
N SER A 53 2.89 0.64 -19.65
CA SER A 53 3.97 -0.04 -20.37
C SER A 53 3.53 -1.45 -20.83
N ASP A 54 4.49 -2.23 -21.34
CA ASP A 54 4.32 -3.64 -21.69
C ASP A 54 4.10 -4.55 -20.47
N LYS A 55 4.33 -4.07 -19.25
CA LYS A 55 4.11 -4.82 -18.00
C LYS A 55 2.63 -4.98 -17.69
N GLY A 56 1.81 -4.01 -18.11
CA GLY A 56 0.35 -4.04 -17.94
C GLY A 56 -0.15 -3.85 -16.51
N THR A 57 -1.47 -3.79 -16.37
CA THR A 57 -2.13 -3.59 -15.06
C THR A 57 -1.59 -2.37 -14.33
N THR A 58 -1.58 -1.23 -15.01
CA THR A 58 -1.03 0.03 -14.48
C THR A 58 -1.99 0.67 -13.47
N GLU A 59 -1.50 0.93 -12.27
CA GLU A 59 -2.28 1.51 -11.17
C GLU A 59 -1.40 2.32 -10.21
N GLY A 60 -1.98 2.86 -9.15
CA GLY A 60 -1.25 3.52 -8.07
C GLY A 60 -0.37 4.70 -8.51
N PRO A 61 -0.86 5.64 -9.37
CA PRO A 61 -0.04 6.73 -9.82
C PRO A 61 0.35 7.65 -8.66
N ASN A 62 1.63 7.98 -8.57
CA ASN A 62 2.18 9.01 -7.71
C ASN A 62 3.00 9.98 -8.53
N ILE A 63 2.80 11.27 -8.31
CA ILE A 63 3.50 12.34 -9.03
C ILE A 63 4.35 13.13 -8.03
N PHE A 64 5.57 13.46 -8.43
CA PHE A 64 6.39 14.44 -7.73
C PHE A 64 7.14 15.30 -8.76
N TYR A 65 7.57 16.48 -8.32
CA TYR A 65 8.32 17.42 -9.15
C TYR A 65 9.73 17.54 -8.61
N HIS A 66 10.72 17.48 -9.51
CA HIS A 66 12.11 17.69 -9.18
C HIS A 66 12.86 18.22 -10.41
N ASP A 67 13.58 19.31 -10.20
CA ASP A 67 14.56 19.86 -11.15
C ASP A 67 14.02 20.10 -12.57
N GLY A 68 12.82 20.69 -12.67
CA GLY A 68 12.15 20.98 -13.95
C GLY A 68 11.32 19.82 -14.51
N TRP A 69 11.31 18.65 -13.86
CA TRP A 69 10.61 17.46 -14.33
C TRP A 69 9.48 17.02 -13.40
N TYR A 70 8.35 16.67 -13.98
CA TYR A 70 7.30 15.92 -13.33
C TYR A 70 7.55 14.43 -13.52
N TYR A 71 7.76 13.73 -12.44
CA TYR A 71 7.92 12.27 -12.44
C TYR A 71 6.60 11.62 -12.06
N LEU A 72 6.18 10.64 -12.85
CA LEU A 72 5.04 9.79 -12.56
C LEU A 72 5.56 8.38 -12.28
N VAL A 73 5.28 7.89 -11.08
CA VAL A 73 5.59 6.54 -10.63
C VAL A 73 4.31 5.74 -10.58
N THR A 74 4.31 4.55 -11.17
CA THR A 74 3.13 3.66 -11.21
C THR A 74 3.49 2.24 -10.77
N ALA A 75 2.49 1.53 -10.27
CA ALA A 75 2.54 0.08 -10.08
C ALA A 75 2.11 -0.61 -11.38
N GLU A 76 2.83 -1.64 -11.79
CA GLU A 76 2.48 -2.47 -12.95
C GLU A 76 2.69 -3.96 -12.68
N GLY A 77 2.23 -4.83 -13.57
CA GLY A 77 2.35 -6.28 -13.47
C GLY A 77 1.34 -6.96 -12.55
N GLY A 78 0.44 -6.19 -11.93
CA GLY A 78 -0.50 -6.69 -10.91
C GLY A 78 0.18 -6.96 -9.57
N THR A 79 -0.60 -7.26 -8.52
CA THR A 79 -0.10 -7.40 -7.12
C THR A 79 0.55 -8.75 -6.83
N GLU A 80 0.72 -9.60 -7.83
CA GLU A 80 1.31 -10.92 -7.72
C GLU A 80 2.83 -10.91 -7.98
N PHE A 81 3.42 -12.02 -8.41
CA PHE A 81 4.87 -12.15 -8.57
C PHE A 81 5.48 -11.19 -9.61
N LYS A 82 4.73 -10.80 -10.63
CA LYS A 82 5.18 -9.85 -11.66
C LYS A 82 5.09 -8.38 -11.27
N HIS A 83 4.66 -8.12 -10.04
CA HIS A 83 4.53 -6.76 -9.52
C HIS A 83 5.83 -5.98 -9.69
N CYS A 84 5.72 -4.72 -10.11
CA CYS A 84 6.88 -3.87 -10.33
C CYS A 84 6.51 -2.38 -10.18
N VAL A 85 7.54 -1.56 -10.18
CA VAL A 85 7.43 -0.09 -10.26
C VAL A 85 7.90 0.36 -11.62
N THR A 86 7.06 1.14 -12.29
CA THR A 86 7.38 1.83 -13.55
C THR A 86 7.47 3.33 -13.28
N MET A 87 8.36 4.02 -14.00
CA MET A 87 8.52 5.46 -13.91
C MET A 87 8.55 6.09 -15.28
N CYS A 88 7.93 7.24 -15.41
CA CYS A 88 8.05 8.13 -16.55
C CYS A 88 8.14 9.59 -16.09
N ARG A 89 8.58 10.51 -16.96
CA ARG A 89 8.72 11.92 -16.64
C ARG A 89 8.28 12.82 -17.80
N SER A 90 7.99 14.07 -17.49
CA SER A 90 7.64 15.12 -18.46
C SER A 90 8.04 16.49 -17.93
N GLU A 91 8.36 17.43 -18.83
CA GLU A 91 8.52 18.86 -18.47
C GLU A 91 7.19 19.54 -18.12
N LYS A 92 6.06 18.92 -18.47
CA LYS A 92 4.71 19.43 -18.20
C LYS A 92 3.89 18.39 -17.49
N LEU A 93 3.16 18.77 -16.44
CA LEU A 93 2.29 17.87 -15.68
C LEU A 93 1.29 17.14 -16.59
N THR A 94 0.80 17.79 -17.63
CA THR A 94 -0.16 17.22 -18.59
C THR A 94 0.49 16.40 -19.72
N GLY A 95 1.81 16.23 -19.69
CA GLY A 95 2.56 15.46 -20.67
C GLY A 95 3.03 16.22 -21.90
N PRO A 96 3.62 15.54 -22.89
CA PRO A 96 3.77 14.08 -22.97
C PRO A 96 4.82 13.53 -22.00
N TYR A 97 4.58 12.33 -21.45
CA TYR A 97 5.53 11.64 -20.58
C TYR A 97 6.39 10.65 -21.37
N GLU A 98 7.69 10.68 -21.12
CA GLU A 98 8.65 9.67 -21.59
C GLU A 98 8.90 8.61 -20.53
N ILE A 99 9.00 7.35 -20.94
CA ILE A 99 9.26 6.23 -20.04
C ILE A 99 10.74 6.16 -19.68
N SER A 100 11.04 5.84 -18.43
CA SER A 100 12.41 5.66 -17.96
C SER A 100 13.10 4.49 -18.72
N PRO A 101 14.36 4.64 -19.12
CA PRO A 101 15.14 3.54 -19.68
C PRO A 101 15.45 2.44 -18.65
N TYR A 102 15.24 2.71 -17.35
CA TYR A 102 15.49 1.79 -16.24
C TYR A 102 14.22 1.04 -15.78
N VAL A 103 13.19 0.90 -16.63
CA VAL A 103 11.94 0.18 -16.30
C VAL A 103 12.14 -1.34 -16.43
N PRO A 104 11.74 -2.13 -15.42
CA PRO A 104 11.16 -1.71 -14.15
C PRO A 104 12.21 -1.09 -13.21
N VAL A 105 11.81 -0.05 -12.49
CA VAL A 105 12.67 0.62 -11.49
C VAL A 105 12.85 -0.26 -10.25
N LEU A 106 11.83 -1.05 -9.93
CA LEU A 106 11.84 -2.04 -8.85
C LEU A 106 11.00 -3.26 -9.24
N THR A 107 11.52 -4.45 -9.02
CA THR A 107 10.79 -5.72 -9.09
C THR A 107 11.54 -6.84 -8.40
N SER A 108 10.83 -7.74 -7.74
CA SER A 108 11.38 -9.00 -7.23
C SER A 108 11.10 -10.20 -8.15
N PHE A 109 10.48 -9.98 -9.31
CA PHE A 109 10.17 -11.05 -10.25
C PHE A 109 11.43 -11.71 -10.81
N GLY A 110 11.52 -13.02 -10.62
CA GLY A 110 12.69 -13.80 -11.05
C GLY A 110 13.95 -13.55 -10.22
N LYS A 111 13.84 -12.94 -9.04
CA LYS A 111 14.96 -12.64 -8.13
C LYS A 111 14.93 -13.55 -6.90
N ASP A 112 16.13 -13.89 -6.43
CA ASP A 112 16.31 -14.61 -5.17
C ASP A 112 16.51 -13.60 -4.02
N VAL A 113 15.40 -13.06 -3.53
CA VAL A 113 15.32 -12.06 -2.46
C VAL A 113 14.19 -12.43 -1.51
N GLN A 114 14.26 -11.97 -0.25
CA GLN A 114 13.23 -12.22 0.74
C GLN A 114 11.97 -11.38 0.47
N LEU A 115 12.15 -10.14 0.00
CA LEU A 115 11.05 -9.23 -0.31
C LEU A 115 10.42 -9.58 -1.66
N LYS A 116 9.45 -10.51 -1.65
CA LYS A 116 8.72 -10.92 -2.86
C LYS A 116 7.62 -9.91 -3.22
N ARG A 117 7.13 -9.98 -4.47
CA ARG A 117 6.00 -9.18 -4.97
C ARG A 117 6.23 -7.67 -4.83
N ALA A 118 7.48 -7.23 -4.92
CA ALA A 118 7.88 -5.83 -4.75
C ALA A 118 7.34 -4.97 -5.89
N GLY A 119 6.64 -3.88 -5.53
CA GLY A 119 6.03 -2.94 -6.47
C GLY A 119 5.26 -1.83 -5.76
N HIS A 120 4.49 -1.04 -6.51
CA HIS A 120 3.66 0.05 -6.00
C HIS A 120 4.47 1.00 -5.10
N GLY A 121 5.48 1.64 -5.70
CA GLY A 121 6.42 2.52 -5.01
C GLY A 121 6.02 3.98 -5.04
N GLN A 122 6.53 4.72 -4.06
CA GLN A 122 6.52 6.17 -4.01
C GLN A 122 7.93 6.65 -3.70
N ILE A 123 8.45 7.58 -4.50
CA ILE A 123 9.78 8.17 -4.32
C ILE A 123 9.64 9.49 -3.56
N ILE A 124 10.48 9.66 -2.53
CA ILE A 124 10.52 10.86 -1.70
C ILE A 124 11.97 11.25 -1.38
N GLN A 125 12.20 12.52 -1.15
CA GLN A 125 13.47 13.00 -0.61
C GLN A 125 13.36 13.07 0.92
N GLY A 126 14.30 12.45 1.61
CA GLY A 126 14.41 12.51 3.06
C GLY A 126 14.92 13.86 3.55
N LYS A 127 14.80 14.12 4.85
CA LYS A 127 15.35 15.34 5.48
C LYS A 127 16.86 15.43 5.40
N ASP A 128 17.53 14.31 5.24
CA ASP A 128 18.97 14.16 5.03
C ASP A 128 19.44 14.47 3.60
N GLY A 129 18.47 14.81 2.71
CA GLY A 129 18.71 15.09 1.30
C GLY A 129 18.79 13.86 0.41
N ASN A 130 18.81 12.65 0.97
CA ASN A 130 18.83 11.40 0.22
C ASN A 130 17.45 11.05 -0.35
N TRP A 131 17.45 10.23 -1.40
CA TRP A 131 16.23 9.78 -2.03
C TRP A 131 15.89 8.34 -1.63
N TYR A 132 14.62 8.11 -1.37
CA TYR A 132 14.08 6.83 -0.92
C TYR A 132 12.85 6.44 -1.72
N MET A 133 12.64 5.13 -1.87
CA MET A 133 11.39 4.56 -2.36
C MET A 133 10.74 3.76 -1.24
N ALA A 134 9.54 4.16 -0.81
CA ALA A 134 8.67 3.27 -0.04
C ALA A 134 7.84 2.44 -1.01
N HIS A 135 7.78 1.13 -0.82
CA HIS A 135 7.08 0.23 -1.73
C HIS A 135 6.38 -0.92 -1.02
N LEU A 136 5.40 -1.51 -1.69
CA LEU A 136 4.76 -2.74 -1.24
C LEU A 136 5.67 -3.95 -1.50
N CYS A 137 5.65 -4.89 -0.57
CA CYS A 137 6.28 -6.19 -0.71
C CYS A 137 5.56 -7.23 0.16
N SER A 138 6.09 -8.44 0.19
CA SER A 138 5.67 -9.50 1.08
C SER A 138 6.86 -10.38 1.43
N ARG A 139 7.05 -10.67 2.72
CA ARG A 139 7.96 -11.72 3.15
C ARG A 139 7.23 -13.07 3.03
N SER A 140 7.30 -13.65 1.85
CA SER A 140 6.61 -14.92 1.57
C SER A 140 7.37 -16.11 2.15
N LEU A 141 6.64 -17.09 2.64
CA LEU A 141 7.14 -18.41 3.01
C LEU A 141 6.49 -19.43 2.08
N ASP A 142 7.30 -20.22 1.37
CA ASP A 142 6.83 -21.17 0.35
C ASP A 142 5.79 -20.56 -0.61
N ASP A 143 6.11 -19.35 -1.14
CA ASP A 143 5.27 -18.54 -2.00
C ASP A 143 3.94 -18.06 -1.36
N CYS A 144 3.70 -18.34 -0.10
CA CYS A 144 2.54 -17.87 0.66
C CYS A 144 2.83 -16.60 1.45
N SER A 145 2.07 -15.54 1.21
CA SER A 145 2.20 -14.25 1.91
C SER A 145 1.39 -14.23 3.21
N ILE A 146 1.75 -15.10 4.16
CA ILE A 146 0.97 -15.32 5.39
C ILE A 146 0.92 -14.11 6.33
N VAL A 147 1.93 -13.24 6.30
CA VAL A 147 1.93 -11.96 7.03
C VAL A 147 1.26 -10.82 6.24
N GLY A 148 0.78 -11.12 5.03
CA GLY A 148 0.13 -10.16 4.14
C GLY A 148 1.11 -9.23 3.43
N ARG A 149 0.62 -8.08 2.97
CA ARG A 149 1.45 -7.04 2.35
C ARG A 149 2.11 -6.18 3.41
N GLU A 150 3.37 -5.89 3.18
CA GLU A 150 4.22 -5.08 4.04
C GLU A 150 4.78 -3.90 3.25
N THR A 151 5.34 -2.93 3.95
CA THR A 151 6.04 -1.80 3.34
C THR A 151 7.53 -1.93 3.61
N ALA A 152 8.31 -1.83 2.56
CA ALA A 152 9.76 -1.74 2.63
C ALA A 152 10.25 -0.39 2.07
N ILE A 153 11.49 -0.05 2.37
CA ILE A 153 12.16 1.17 1.92
C ILE A 153 13.43 0.77 1.18
N GLN A 154 13.72 1.46 0.09
CA GLN A 154 14.94 1.29 -0.69
C GLN A 154 15.63 2.64 -0.87
N ASN A 155 16.95 2.65 -0.89
CA ASN A 155 17.73 3.83 -1.29
C ASN A 155 17.64 4.04 -2.80
N MET A 156 17.46 5.31 -3.21
CA MET A 156 17.39 5.70 -4.61
C MET A 156 18.55 6.63 -4.97
N THR A 157 19.04 6.51 -6.18
CA THR A 157 20.04 7.40 -6.76
C THR A 157 19.43 8.14 -7.95
N LEU A 158 19.59 9.46 -7.98
CA LEU A 158 19.34 10.28 -9.15
C LEU A 158 20.57 10.16 -10.06
N THR A 159 20.36 9.66 -11.27
CA THR A 159 21.42 9.47 -12.28
C THR A 159 21.80 10.79 -12.96
N GLU A 160 22.93 10.84 -13.64
CA GLU A 160 23.39 12.04 -14.37
C GLU A 160 22.43 12.45 -15.49
N ASP A 161 21.71 11.50 -16.08
CA ASP A 161 20.66 11.76 -17.09
C ASP A 161 19.29 12.09 -16.48
N GLY A 162 19.24 12.31 -15.16
CA GLY A 162 18.06 12.79 -14.44
C GLY A 162 16.97 11.75 -14.24
N TRP A 163 17.32 10.47 -14.11
CA TRP A 163 16.40 9.39 -13.74
C TRP A 163 16.68 8.86 -12.36
N PHE A 164 15.69 8.26 -11.73
CA PHE A 164 15.86 7.57 -10.46
C PHE A 164 15.98 6.07 -10.67
N LYS A 165 16.95 5.44 -10.00
CA LYS A 165 17.11 3.99 -9.91
C LYS A 165 17.44 3.57 -8.49
N LEU A 166 17.38 2.27 -8.18
CA LEU A 166 17.87 1.75 -6.90
C LEU A 166 19.36 2.00 -6.77
N SER A 167 19.79 2.44 -5.58
CA SER A 167 21.22 2.72 -5.32
C SER A 167 22.06 1.46 -5.28
N ALA A 168 21.49 0.36 -4.81
CA ALA A 168 22.21 -0.87 -4.54
C ALA A 168 22.67 -1.63 -5.78
N ASN A 169 21.90 -1.55 -6.88
CA ASN A 169 22.18 -2.39 -8.04
C ASN A 169 21.50 -1.89 -9.31
N ASP A 170 21.96 -2.40 -10.46
CA ASP A 170 21.40 -2.10 -11.77
C ASP A 170 20.32 -3.12 -12.23
N THR A 171 19.90 -4.03 -11.35
CA THR A 171 18.98 -5.12 -11.69
C THR A 171 17.54 -4.86 -11.26
N ALA A 172 17.25 -3.69 -10.69
CA ALA A 172 15.96 -3.32 -10.11
C ALA A 172 15.49 -4.27 -8.97
N SER A 173 16.39 -5.06 -8.40
CA SER A 173 16.10 -5.98 -7.30
C SER A 173 16.04 -5.23 -5.98
N PRO A 174 14.97 -5.39 -5.16
CA PRO A 174 14.99 -4.81 -3.83
C PRO A 174 16.10 -5.42 -2.97
N GLU A 175 16.63 -4.63 -2.05
CA GLU A 175 17.47 -5.15 -0.97
C GLU A 175 16.58 -5.58 0.20
N ASP A 176 16.93 -6.69 0.82
CA ASP A 176 16.23 -7.19 1.99
C ASP A 176 16.54 -6.36 3.26
N PHE A 177 17.66 -5.64 3.24
CA PHE A 177 18.12 -4.77 4.31
C PHE A 177 18.75 -3.50 3.74
N PHE A 178 18.61 -2.39 4.44
CA PHE A 178 19.37 -1.18 4.15
C PHE A 178 19.77 -0.48 5.46
N GLU A 179 20.89 0.24 5.43
CA GLU A 179 21.35 1.00 6.59
C GLU A 179 20.57 2.31 6.70
N VAL A 180 20.03 2.58 7.87
CA VAL A 180 19.43 3.88 8.19
C VAL A 180 20.51 4.86 8.62
N PRO A 181 20.44 6.14 8.17
CA PRO A 181 21.48 7.14 8.46
C PRO A 181 21.56 7.54 9.95
N GLU A 182 20.53 7.29 10.72
CA GLU A 182 20.45 7.60 12.14
C GLU A 182 19.91 6.41 12.92
N GLU A 183 20.34 6.27 14.21
CA GLU A 183 19.72 5.30 15.11
C GLU A 183 18.24 5.64 15.30
N VAL A 184 17.37 4.78 14.81
CA VAL A 184 15.94 4.86 15.00
C VAL A 184 15.53 3.83 16.05
N GLU A 185 14.85 4.27 17.11
CA GLU A 185 14.25 3.33 18.06
C GLU A 185 13.18 2.48 17.34
N VAL A 186 13.56 1.27 16.97
CA VAL A 186 12.63 0.32 16.36
C VAL A 186 11.69 -0.21 17.46
N LYS A 187 10.47 0.27 17.47
CA LYS A 187 9.42 -0.33 18.30
C LYS A 187 9.03 -1.67 17.69
N SER A 188 9.72 -2.73 18.13
CA SER A 188 9.33 -4.09 17.75
C SER A 188 7.89 -4.36 18.20
N ALA A 189 7.17 -5.17 17.43
CA ALA A 189 5.89 -5.72 17.86
C ALA A 189 6.08 -6.47 19.16
N LYS A 190 5.63 -5.88 20.27
CA LYS A 190 5.72 -6.51 21.57
C LYS A 190 4.70 -7.65 21.64
N SER A 191 5.14 -8.82 22.10
CA SER A 191 4.21 -9.76 22.65
C SER A 191 3.45 -9.04 23.77
N GLY A 192 2.14 -9.06 23.76
CA GLY A 192 1.34 -8.26 24.69
C GLY A 192 0.10 -9.00 25.13
N PHE A 193 -0.33 -8.71 26.35
CA PHE A 193 -1.59 -9.17 26.88
C PHE A 193 -2.56 -7.99 26.92
N THR A 194 -3.75 -8.19 26.36
CA THR A 194 -4.85 -7.21 26.49
C THR A 194 -5.80 -7.67 27.58
N ASP A 195 -5.82 -6.92 28.66
CA ASP A 195 -6.79 -7.09 29.74
C ASP A 195 -8.01 -6.21 29.47
N PHE A 196 -9.08 -6.80 28.99
CA PHE A 196 -10.32 -6.09 28.68
C PHE A 196 -11.02 -5.52 29.91
N GLY A 197 -10.60 -5.91 31.12
CA GLY A 197 -11.04 -5.28 32.37
C GLY A 197 -10.42 -3.90 32.63
N LYS A 198 -9.38 -3.55 31.90
CA LYS A 198 -8.64 -2.29 32.05
C LYS A 198 -8.83 -1.29 30.91
N VAL A 199 -9.63 -1.64 29.92
CA VAL A 199 -9.91 -0.79 28.75
C VAL A 199 -11.41 -0.58 28.60
N THR A 200 -11.80 0.60 28.16
CA THR A 200 -13.20 1.00 27.94
C THR A 200 -13.61 0.91 26.48
N GLU A 201 -12.63 0.90 25.60
CA GLU A 201 -12.82 0.80 24.15
C GLU A 201 -11.91 -0.28 23.56
N ILE A 202 -12.30 -0.81 22.42
CA ILE A 202 -11.49 -1.80 21.70
C ILE A 202 -10.19 -1.12 21.23
N PRO A 203 -9.01 -1.61 21.65
CA PRO A 203 -7.73 -1.02 21.24
C PRO A 203 -7.54 -1.04 19.72
N LEU A 204 -6.82 -0.05 19.19
CA LEU A 204 -6.64 0.18 17.74
C LEU A 204 -5.97 -0.97 17.00
N GLU A 205 -5.21 -1.81 17.69
CA GLU A 205 -4.60 -3.00 17.09
C GLU A 205 -5.60 -4.11 16.75
N TYR A 206 -6.84 -4.00 17.25
CA TYR A 206 -7.91 -4.92 16.90
C TYR A 206 -8.80 -4.34 15.81
N MET A 207 -9.21 -5.19 14.91
CA MET A 207 -9.99 -4.83 13.75
C MET A 207 -11.19 -5.76 13.59
N THR A 208 -12.21 -5.23 12.94
CA THR A 208 -13.37 -5.97 12.47
C THR A 208 -13.41 -5.94 10.95
N LEU A 209 -14.24 -6.78 10.35
CA LEU A 209 -14.31 -6.88 8.90
C LEU A 209 -15.48 -6.03 8.37
N ARG A 210 -15.18 -4.96 7.63
CA ARG A 210 -16.11 -4.08 6.88
C ARG A 210 -17.13 -3.29 7.70
N GLN A 211 -17.32 -3.57 8.98
CA GLN A 211 -18.28 -2.92 9.86
C GLN A 211 -17.62 -2.56 11.18
N SER A 212 -18.19 -1.61 11.91
CA SER A 212 -17.68 -1.27 13.24
C SER A 212 -17.91 -2.41 14.24
N ALA A 213 -17.09 -2.48 15.27
CA ALA A 213 -17.23 -3.47 16.34
C ALA A 213 -18.63 -3.48 16.94
N LYS A 214 -19.19 -2.30 17.22
CA LYS A 214 -20.54 -2.15 17.76
C LYS A 214 -21.61 -2.74 16.83
N THR A 215 -21.47 -2.51 15.52
CA THR A 215 -22.40 -3.08 14.51
C THR A 215 -22.33 -4.60 14.45
N CYS A 216 -21.13 -5.16 14.69
CA CYS A 216 -20.91 -6.61 14.72
C CYS A 216 -21.26 -7.26 16.09
N GLY A 217 -21.87 -6.52 17.03
CA GLY A 217 -22.22 -7.03 18.35
C GLY A 217 -20.99 -7.30 19.23
N ILE A 218 -19.92 -6.52 19.05
CA ILE A 218 -18.69 -6.62 19.82
C ILE A 218 -18.61 -5.42 20.75
N THR A 219 -18.59 -5.67 22.07
CA THR A 219 -18.64 -4.63 23.11
C THR A 219 -17.72 -4.97 24.27
N ILE A 220 -17.35 -3.97 25.04
CA ILE A 220 -16.67 -4.15 26.33
C ILE A 220 -17.65 -3.71 27.44
N SER A 221 -17.96 -4.61 28.33
CA SER A 221 -18.76 -4.35 29.53
C SER A 221 -18.38 -5.31 30.66
N ASP A 222 -18.62 -4.90 31.90
CA ASP A 222 -18.33 -5.71 33.10
C ASP A 222 -16.90 -6.29 33.13
N GLY A 223 -15.93 -5.53 32.59
CA GLY A 223 -14.53 -5.92 32.54
C GLY A 223 -14.22 -7.05 31.55
N LYS A 224 -15.08 -7.27 30.57
CA LYS A 224 -14.95 -8.35 29.58
C LYS A 224 -15.22 -7.85 28.18
N LEU A 225 -14.57 -8.48 27.21
CA LEU A 225 -14.93 -8.40 25.81
C LEU A 225 -16.07 -9.36 25.52
N HIS A 226 -17.18 -8.84 25.00
CA HIS A 226 -18.31 -9.64 24.55
C HIS A 226 -18.32 -9.69 23.03
N ILE A 227 -18.36 -10.88 22.48
CA ILE A 227 -18.49 -11.11 21.04
C ILE A 227 -19.78 -11.90 20.81
N GLN A 228 -20.78 -11.25 20.23
CA GLN A 228 -22.00 -11.93 19.83
C GLN A 228 -21.73 -12.78 18.59
N GLY A 229 -22.17 -14.02 18.59
CA GLY A 229 -22.14 -14.89 17.41
C GLY A 229 -22.91 -14.25 16.25
N GLY A 230 -22.38 -14.37 15.07
CA GLY A 230 -22.94 -13.77 13.86
C GLY A 230 -22.89 -14.72 12.67
N ASN A 231 -22.85 -14.15 11.48
CA ASN A 231 -22.74 -14.91 10.25
C ASN A 231 -21.37 -15.62 10.13
N SER A 232 -21.30 -16.60 9.25
CA SER A 232 -20.06 -17.34 8.96
C SER A 232 -18.95 -16.41 8.47
N LEU A 233 -17.69 -16.81 8.63
CA LEU A 233 -16.52 -16.06 8.16
C LEU A 233 -16.53 -15.81 6.64
N ALA A 234 -17.18 -16.68 5.87
CA ALA A 234 -17.35 -16.51 4.42
C ALA A 234 -18.42 -15.47 4.04
N SER A 235 -19.24 -15.03 4.99
CA SER A 235 -20.27 -14.03 4.75
C SER A 235 -19.65 -12.65 4.51
N LYS A 236 -20.41 -11.78 3.83
CA LYS A 236 -19.94 -10.43 3.50
C LYS A 236 -20.03 -9.46 4.68
N TYR A 237 -21.04 -9.62 5.54
CA TYR A 237 -21.34 -8.75 6.67
C TYR A 237 -21.78 -9.53 7.91
N ASN A 238 -21.81 -8.86 9.05
CA ASN A 238 -22.35 -9.34 10.33
C ASN A 238 -21.60 -10.57 10.89
N GLN A 239 -20.29 -10.62 10.68
CA GLN A 239 -19.45 -11.60 11.37
C GLN A 239 -19.16 -11.12 12.80
N GLY A 240 -19.38 -11.97 13.79
CA GLY A 240 -18.89 -11.78 15.16
C GLY A 240 -17.39 -12.07 15.22
N LEU A 241 -16.58 -11.21 14.59
CA LEU A 241 -15.15 -11.43 14.39
C LEU A 241 -14.35 -10.23 14.84
N LEU A 242 -13.42 -10.46 15.79
CA LEU A 242 -12.38 -9.51 16.18
C LEU A 242 -11.02 -10.10 15.82
N VAL A 243 -10.23 -9.40 15.04
CA VAL A 243 -8.94 -9.87 14.57
C VAL A 243 -7.81 -8.91 14.96
N ARG A 244 -6.61 -9.44 15.09
CA ARG A 244 -5.37 -8.70 15.25
C ARG A 244 -4.39 -9.15 14.18
N ARG A 245 -3.70 -8.20 13.54
CA ARG A 245 -2.67 -8.52 12.56
C ARG A 245 -1.48 -9.20 13.25
N HIS A 246 -1.08 -10.37 12.80
CA HIS A 246 0.21 -10.94 13.18
C HIS A 246 1.34 -10.37 12.31
N GLN A 247 2.54 -10.27 12.88
CA GLN A 247 3.69 -9.62 12.25
C GLN A 247 4.87 -10.58 12.06
N HIS A 248 4.73 -11.82 12.54
CA HIS A 248 5.73 -12.87 12.47
C HIS A 248 5.16 -14.12 11.83
N HIS A 249 6.00 -14.93 11.19
CA HIS A 249 5.59 -16.19 10.59
C HIS A 249 5.18 -17.24 11.64
N SER A 250 5.70 -17.12 12.86
CA SER A 250 5.34 -17.96 14.00
C SER A 250 4.92 -17.11 15.19
N TYR A 251 3.85 -17.48 15.84
CA TYR A 251 3.34 -16.78 17.03
C TYR A 251 2.48 -17.71 17.87
N ASP A 252 2.39 -17.44 19.15
CA ASP A 252 1.46 -18.07 20.07
C ASP A 252 0.30 -17.11 20.35
N PHE A 253 -0.92 -17.61 20.31
CA PHE A 253 -2.12 -16.87 20.68
C PHE A 253 -2.85 -17.62 21.79
N THR A 254 -3.11 -16.91 22.90
CA THR A 254 -3.87 -17.44 24.03
C THR A 254 -5.02 -16.52 24.36
N ALA A 255 -6.22 -17.05 24.47
CA ALA A 255 -7.40 -16.34 24.95
C ALA A 255 -8.01 -17.08 26.12
N LYS A 256 -8.29 -16.33 27.23
CA LYS A 256 -9.16 -16.83 28.29
C LYS A 256 -10.57 -16.39 27.98
N MET A 257 -11.50 -17.35 27.86
CA MET A 257 -12.89 -17.03 27.55
C MET A 257 -13.86 -17.83 28.43
N GLU A 258 -15.02 -17.22 28.66
CA GLU A 258 -16.20 -17.91 29.17
C GLU A 258 -17.06 -18.27 27.96
N PHE A 259 -17.29 -19.54 27.77
CA PHE A 259 -18.07 -20.07 26.64
C PHE A 259 -19.09 -21.08 27.15
N ALA A 260 -20.36 -20.76 27.01
CA ALA A 260 -21.46 -21.58 27.44
C ALA A 260 -22.51 -21.67 26.32
N PRO A 261 -22.24 -22.49 25.29
CA PRO A 261 -23.17 -22.65 24.17
C PRO A 261 -24.44 -23.32 24.66
N ARG A 262 -25.60 -22.96 24.11
CA ARG A 262 -26.87 -23.53 24.46
C ARG A 262 -27.05 -24.94 23.89
N ASP A 263 -26.46 -25.17 22.73
CA ASP A 263 -26.44 -26.46 22.06
C ASP A 263 -25.26 -26.53 21.07
N TYR A 264 -25.05 -27.66 20.43
CA TYR A 264 -23.94 -27.90 19.50
C TYR A 264 -23.98 -27.00 18.23
N CYS A 265 -25.14 -26.44 17.89
CA CYS A 265 -25.26 -25.55 16.73
C CYS A 265 -24.69 -24.14 16.98
N HIS A 266 -24.35 -23.86 18.24
CA HIS A 266 -23.78 -22.57 18.66
C HIS A 266 -22.27 -22.68 18.99
N MET A 267 -21.64 -23.80 18.63
CA MET A 267 -20.19 -24.01 18.79
C MET A 267 -19.39 -23.52 17.59
#